data_1c3c4cb8af2f17fe268e938c82641de0
#
_entry.id   1c3c4cb8af2f17fe268e938c82641de0
#
_cell.length_a   1.000
_cell.length_b   1.000
_cell.length_c   1.000
_cell.angle_alpha   90.00
_cell.angle_beta   90.00
_cell.angle_gamma   90.00
#
_symmetry.space_group_name_H-M   'P 1'
#
loop_
_entity.id
_entity.type
_entity.pdbx_description
1 polymer ?
#
loop_
_entity_poly.entity_id
_entity_poly.type
_entity_poly.pdbx_seq_one_letter_code
_entity_poly.pdbx_strand_id
1 'polypeptide(L)'
;MQRPNPAASAPRSAKKADGLQAVLDSIAEMVPEDRALAERVHVTVTATAPELSPKTWYGMPAYANADGKIVVFFQNAGKFNYRYSTLGFQDTANLDDGDVWPVTYALNKWSPVVEKKVAELVKAAIS
;
A
#
# COMPACT_ATOMS: atom_id res chain seq x y z
N MET A 1 7.21 30.32 -23.78
CA MET A 1 8.05 29.20 -23.39
C MET A 1 7.18 28.02 -22.98
N GLN A 2 7.42 26.88 -23.58
CA GLN A 2 6.63 25.71 -23.30
C GLN A 2 7.11 25.05 -22.01
N ARG A 3 6.18 24.80 -21.10
CA ARG A 3 6.51 24.09 -19.87
C ARG A 3 6.66 22.60 -20.17
N PRO A 4 7.71 21.94 -19.65
CA PRO A 4 7.85 20.48 -19.82
C PRO A 4 6.64 19.74 -19.26
N ASN A 5 6.32 18.60 -19.83
CA ASN A 5 5.28 17.73 -19.32
C ASN A 5 5.67 17.22 -17.92
N PRO A 6 4.93 17.56 -16.86
CA PRO A 6 5.29 17.14 -15.51
C PRO A 6 5.43 15.61 -15.36
N ALA A 7 4.57 14.84 -16.03
CA ALA A 7 4.61 13.39 -15.93
C ALA A 7 5.86 12.80 -16.59
N ALA A 8 6.34 13.42 -17.68
CA ALA A 8 7.52 12.95 -18.41
C ALA A 8 8.83 13.42 -17.79
N SER A 9 8.84 14.62 -17.19
CA SER A 9 10.06 15.29 -16.73
C SER A 9 10.17 15.41 -15.22
N ALA A 10 9.13 15.00 -14.47
CA ALA A 10 9.15 15.11 -13.02
C ALA A 10 10.23 14.21 -12.42
N PRO A 11 11.03 14.70 -11.47
CA PRO A 11 11.99 13.87 -10.78
C PRO A 11 11.27 12.79 -9.96
N ARG A 12 11.99 11.72 -9.63
CA ARG A 12 11.43 10.60 -8.85
C ARG A 12 10.83 11.09 -7.53
N SER A 13 11.47 12.05 -6.86
CA SER A 13 10.97 12.61 -5.60
C SER A 13 9.62 13.30 -5.76
N ALA A 14 9.42 14.02 -6.88
CA ALA A 14 8.13 14.68 -7.15
C ALA A 14 7.04 13.66 -7.44
N LYS A 15 7.35 12.62 -8.21
CA LYS A 15 6.39 11.54 -8.49
C LYS A 15 6.00 10.80 -7.21
N LYS A 16 6.97 10.56 -6.34
CA LYS A 16 6.72 9.94 -5.04
C LYS A 16 5.82 10.81 -4.17
N ALA A 17 6.04 12.13 -4.17
CA ALA A 17 5.21 13.06 -3.41
C ALA A 17 3.78 13.11 -3.95
N ASP A 18 3.61 13.08 -5.28
CA ASP A 18 2.29 13.05 -5.92
C ASP A 18 1.55 11.76 -5.60
N GLY A 19 2.26 10.63 -5.61
CA GLY A 19 1.70 9.33 -5.23
C GLY A 19 1.28 9.30 -3.77
N LEU A 20 2.10 9.84 -2.88
CA LEU A 20 1.77 9.96 -1.46
C LEU A 20 0.50 10.76 -1.27
N GLN A 21 0.38 11.92 -1.93
CA GLN A 21 -0.82 12.75 -1.80
C GLN A 21 -2.06 12.01 -2.31
N ALA A 22 -1.94 11.30 -3.42
CA ALA A 22 -3.04 10.51 -3.96
C ALA A 22 -3.49 9.42 -2.98
N VAL A 23 -2.55 8.75 -2.31
CA VAL A 23 -2.86 7.74 -1.29
C VAL A 23 -3.56 8.39 -0.10
N LEU A 24 -3.06 9.52 0.39
CA LEU A 24 -3.66 10.20 1.52
C LEU A 24 -5.08 10.68 1.19
N ASP A 25 -5.31 11.17 -0.02
CA ASP A 25 -6.63 11.58 -0.48
C ASP A 25 -7.58 10.37 -0.57
N SER A 26 -7.12 9.25 -1.08
CA SER A 26 -7.89 8.02 -1.13
C SER A 26 -8.31 7.56 0.27
N ILE A 27 -7.39 7.59 1.22
CA ILE A 27 -7.66 7.22 2.62
C ILE A 27 -8.69 8.17 3.24
N ALA A 28 -8.57 9.47 2.98
CA ALA A 28 -9.47 10.48 3.53
C ALA A 28 -10.93 10.29 3.08
N GLU A 29 -11.14 9.69 1.91
CA GLU A 29 -12.48 9.44 1.37
C GLU A 29 -13.14 8.18 1.92
N MET A 30 -12.39 7.34 2.64
CA MET A 30 -12.94 6.10 3.20
C MET A 30 -13.88 6.37 4.38
N VAL A 31 -14.82 5.45 4.61
CA VAL A 31 -15.61 5.48 5.84
C VAL A 31 -14.68 5.38 7.06
N PRO A 32 -15.09 5.94 8.23
CA PRO A 32 -14.16 6.09 9.37
C PRO A 32 -13.43 4.82 9.80
N GLU A 33 -14.10 3.67 9.79
CA GLU A 33 -13.49 2.40 10.21
C GLU A 33 -12.41 1.95 9.24
N ASP A 34 -12.69 2.06 7.94
CA ASP A 34 -11.73 1.71 6.90
C ASP A 34 -10.56 2.67 6.89
N ARG A 35 -10.86 3.97 7.07
CA ARG A 35 -9.84 5.01 7.12
C ARG A 35 -8.86 4.78 8.26
N ALA A 36 -9.35 4.42 9.44
CA ALA A 36 -8.49 4.15 10.59
C ALA A 36 -7.53 2.99 10.32
N LEU A 37 -8.01 1.91 9.68
CA LEU A 37 -7.15 0.78 9.28
C LEU A 37 -6.14 1.21 8.21
N ALA A 38 -6.61 1.93 7.20
CA ALA A 38 -5.76 2.38 6.10
C ALA A 38 -4.61 3.27 6.59
N GLU A 39 -4.90 4.16 7.54
CA GLU A 39 -3.88 5.03 8.14
C GLU A 39 -2.81 4.22 8.87
N ARG A 40 -3.22 3.20 9.62
CA ARG A 40 -2.28 2.33 10.34
C ARG A 40 -1.43 1.51 9.38
N VAL A 41 -2.04 0.95 8.34
CA VAL A 41 -1.31 0.23 7.30
C VAL A 41 -0.30 1.16 6.63
N HIS A 42 -0.73 2.37 6.28
CA HIS A 42 0.14 3.34 5.63
C HIS A 42 1.37 3.66 6.47
N VAL A 43 1.18 3.97 7.74
CA VAL A 43 2.29 4.27 8.67
C VAL A 43 3.22 3.07 8.80
N THR A 44 2.67 1.87 8.94
CA THR A 44 3.47 0.66 9.12
C THR A 44 4.27 0.33 7.87
N VAL A 45 3.65 0.39 6.68
CA VAL A 45 4.34 0.09 5.43
C VAL A 45 5.45 1.11 5.17
N THR A 46 5.16 2.39 5.31
CA THR A 46 6.14 3.45 5.01
C THR A 46 7.30 3.46 6.00
N ALA A 47 7.06 3.09 7.26
CA ALA A 47 8.12 2.97 8.25
C ALA A 47 8.98 1.72 8.04
N THR A 48 8.36 0.60 7.65
CA THR A 48 9.05 -0.68 7.47
C THR A 48 9.81 -0.74 6.14
N ALA A 49 9.21 -0.19 5.08
CA ALA A 49 9.76 -0.25 3.72
C ALA A 49 9.76 1.15 3.09
N PRO A 50 10.62 2.06 3.57
CA PRO A 50 10.66 3.44 3.03
C PRO A 50 11.09 3.49 1.57
N GLU A 51 11.70 2.45 1.04
CA GLU A 51 12.06 2.36 -0.38
C GLU A 51 10.86 2.17 -1.30
N LEU A 52 9.71 1.73 -0.79
CA LEU A 52 8.50 1.61 -1.59
C LEU A 52 7.89 3.00 -1.81
N SER A 53 7.32 3.20 -2.99
CA SER A 53 6.68 4.46 -3.36
C SER A 53 5.17 4.33 -3.28
N PRO A 54 4.50 5.17 -2.47
CA PRO A 54 3.03 5.17 -2.43
C PRO A 54 2.45 5.56 -3.79
N LYS A 55 1.37 4.89 -4.18
CA LYS A 55 0.57 5.26 -5.35
C LYS A 55 -0.81 4.65 -5.21
N THR A 56 -1.79 5.17 -5.93
CA THR A 56 -3.10 4.53 -5.98
C THR A 56 -3.12 3.48 -7.09
N TRP A 57 -3.84 2.40 -6.83
CA TRP A 57 -4.05 1.30 -7.77
C TRP A 57 -5.52 0.93 -7.74
N TYR A 58 -6.23 1.21 -8.83
CA TYR A 58 -7.70 1.11 -8.84
C TYR A 58 -8.34 1.89 -7.68
N GLY A 59 -7.78 3.06 -7.37
CA GLY A 59 -8.25 3.89 -6.26
C GLY A 59 -7.85 3.41 -4.87
N MET A 60 -7.12 2.32 -4.74
CA MET A 60 -6.66 1.78 -3.46
C MET A 60 -5.26 2.26 -3.13
N PRO A 61 -4.95 2.47 -1.84
CA PRO A 61 -3.58 2.70 -1.41
C PRO A 61 -2.69 1.51 -1.77
N ALA A 62 -1.58 1.79 -2.44
CA ALA A 62 -0.64 0.76 -2.87
C ALA A 62 0.78 1.28 -2.75
N TYR A 63 1.73 0.37 -2.73
CA TYR A 63 3.14 0.69 -2.49
C TYR A 63 3.97 -0.10 -3.49
N ALA A 64 4.71 0.64 -4.32
CA ALA A 64 5.40 0.09 -5.49
C ALA A 64 6.91 0.07 -5.30
N ASN A 65 7.57 -0.88 -5.94
CA ASN A 65 9.04 -0.97 -5.97
C ASN A 65 9.64 0.04 -6.97
N ALA A 66 10.95 0.02 -7.10
CA ALA A 66 11.67 0.94 -7.98
C ALA A 66 11.28 0.82 -9.45
N ASP A 67 10.77 -0.34 -9.86
CA ASP A 67 10.30 -0.58 -11.24
C ASP A 67 8.85 -0.14 -11.45
N GLY A 68 8.23 0.44 -10.42
CA GLY A 68 6.84 0.88 -10.49
C GLY A 68 5.81 -0.23 -10.31
N LYS A 69 6.24 -1.42 -9.94
CA LYS A 69 5.34 -2.57 -9.74
C LYS A 69 4.83 -2.60 -8.31
N ILE A 70 3.53 -2.85 -8.16
CA ILE A 70 2.90 -2.95 -6.85
C ILE A 70 3.45 -4.14 -6.08
N VAL A 71 3.84 -3.92 -4.84
CA VAL A 71 4.26 -4.97 -3.91
C VAL A 71 3.15 -5.29 -2.92
N VAL A 72 2.56 -4.28 -2.32
CA VAL A 72 1.53 -4.43 -1.31
C VAL A 72 0.44 -3.37 -1.53
N PHE A 73 -0.82 -3.72 -1.22
CA PHE A 73 -1.95 -2.80 -1.34
C PHE A 73 -2.96 -3.04 -0.23
N PHE A 74 -3.76 -2.00 0.04
CA PHE A 74 -4.85 -2.06 1.00
C PHE A 74 -6.19 -1.88 0.27
N GLN A 75 -7.08 -2.86 0.42
CA GLN A 75 -8.43 -2.80 -0.15
C GLN A 75 -9.41 -2.57 0.99
N ASN A 76 -10.03 -1.40 1.03
CA ASN A 76 -10.98 -1.09 2.09
C ASN A 76 -12.30 -1.84 1.89
N ALA A 77 -12.84 -2.37 2.98
CA ALA A 77 -14.04 -3.20 2.98
C ALA A 77 -15.24 -2.49 2.34
N GLY A 78 -15.44 -1.22 2.67
CA GLY A 78 -16.60 -0.46 2.20
C GLY A 78 -16.65 -0.26 0.69
N LYS A 79 -15.49 -0.21 0.04
CA LYS A 79 -15.42 0.01 -1.42
C LYS A 79 -16.09 -1.14 -2.20
N PHE A 80 -15.96 -2.35 -1.69
CA PHE A 80 -16.45 -3.56 -2.36
C PHE A 80 -17.56 -4.27 -1.57
N ASN A 81 -18.04 -3.62 -0.52
CA ASN A 81 -19.08 -4.17 0.36
C ASN A 81 -18.68 -5.52 0.97
N TYR A 82 -17.42 -5.62 1.39
CA TYR A 82 -16.91 -6.78 2.10
C TYR A 82 -17.05 -6.57 3.61
N ARG A 83 -17.07 -7.67 4.37
CA ARG A 83 -17.14 -7.62 5.84
C ARG A 83 -15.80 -7.35 6.51
N TYR A 84 -14.69 -7.37 5.77
CA TYR A 84 -13.35 -7.05 6.25
C TYR A 84 -12.56 -6.36 5.15
N SER A 85 -11.54 -5.60 5.56
CA SER A 85 -10.58 -5.04 4.62
C SER A 85 -9.50 -6.07 4.28
N THR A 86 -8.71 -5.82 3.25
CA THR A 86 -7.73 -6.77 2.75
C THR A 86 -6.37 -6.12 2.64
N LEU A 87 -5.35 -6.80 3.14
CA LEU A 87 -3.96 -6.50 2.85
C LEU A 87 -3.50 -7.53 1.82
N GLY A 88 -3.19 -7.07 0.61
CA GLY A 88 -2.82 -7.95 -0.48
C GLY A 88 -1.40 -7.71 -0.98
N PHE A 89 -0.77 -8.77 -1.45
CA PHE A 89 0.58 -8.72 -2.02
C PHE A 89 0.54 -9.25 -3.45
N GLN A 90 1.29 -8.59 -4.34
CA GLN A 90 1.41 -9.00 -5.73
C GLN A 90 2.61 -9.95 -5.89
N ASP A 91 2.81 -10.46 -7.11
CA ASP A 91 3.86 -11.44 -7.37
C ASP A 91 5.28 -10.89 -7.17
N THR A 92 5.43 -9.58 -7.10
CA THR A 92 6.72 -8.93 -6.78
C THR A 92 7.10 -9.05 -5.31
N ALA A 93 6.15 -9.46 -4.46
CA ALA A 93 6.42 -9.65 -3.03
C ALA A 93 7.11 -11.01 -2.81
N ASN A 94 8.22 -10.99 -2.10
CA ASN A 94 8.99 -12.20 -1.83
C ASN A 94 8.47 -12.91 -0.57
N LEU A 95 7.28 -13.50 -0.67
CA LEU A 95 6.63 -14.23 0.42
C LEU A 95 6.68 -15.74 0.25
N ASP A 96 7.43 -16.20 -0.73
CA ASP A 96 7.51 -17.62 -1.10
C ASP A 96 7.86 -18.50 0.09
N ASP A 97 7.09 -19.57 0.25
CA ASP A 97 7.27 -20.54 1.33
C ASP A 97 6.80 -21.91 0.82
N GLY A 98 7.74 -22.69 0.31
CA GLY A 98 7.43 -23.97 -0.33
C GLY A 98 6.72 -23.79 -1.66
N ASP A 99 5.72 -24.61 -1.92
CA ASP A 99 4.96 -24.60 -3.18
C ASP A 99 3.59 -23.91 -3.06
N VAL A 100 3.23 -23.50 -1.86
CA VAL A 100 1.99 -22.76 -1.60
C VAL A 100 2.20 -21.80 -0.43
N TRP A 101 1.81 -20.54 -0.61
CA TRP A 101 1.91 -19.53 0.46
C TRP A 101 0.79 -18.50 0.31
N PRO A 102 0.36 -17.89 1.42
CA PRO A 102 -0.67 -16.86 1.36
C PRO A 102 -0.10 -15.53 0.85
N VAL A 103 -0.90 -14.82 0.07
CA VAL A 103 -0.54 -13.49 -0.45
C VAL A 103 -1.64 -12.45 -0.16
N THR A 104 -2.76 -12.88 0.42
CA THR A 104 -3.90 -12.01 0.72
C THR A 104 -4.37 -12.31 2.14
N TYR A 105 -4.54 -11.25 2.92
CA TYR A 105 -4.87 -11.35 4.34
C TYR A 105 -6.09 -10.50 4.65
N ALA A 106 -7.06 -11.07 5.38
CA ALA A 106 -8.18 -10.32 5.91
C ALA A 106 -7.68 -9.43 7.05
N LEU A 107 -8.07 -8.17 7.03
CA LEU A 107 -7.68 -7.19 8.04
C LEU A 107 -8.94 -6.55 8.60
N ASN A 108 -9.30 -6.92 9.82
CA ASN A 108 -10.56 -6.51 10.41
C ASN A 108 -10.40 -5.42 11.47
N LYS A 109 -9.42 -5.56 12.34
CA LYS A 109 -9.15 -4.60 13.41
C LYS A 109 -7.65 -4.43 13.59
N TRP A 110 -7.25 -3.27 14.09
CA TRP A 110 -5.85 -3.01 14.39
C TRP A 110 -5.54 -3.29 15.86
N SER A 111 -4.35 -3.82 16.11
CA SER A 111 -3.83 -4.09 17.44
C SER A 111 -2.31 -4.18 17.36
N PRO A 112 -1.57 -4.17 18.49
CA PRO A 112 -0.12 -4.38 18.45
C PRO A 112 0.28 -5.69 17.79
N VAL A 113 -0.51 -6.75 17.94
CA VAL A 113 -0.26 -8.04 17.29
C VAL A 113 -0.41 -7.93 15.78
N VAL A 114 -1.45 -7.24 15.30
CA VAL A 114 -1.68 -7.00 13.88
C VAL A 114 -0.57 -6.14 13.29
N GLU A 115 -0.17 -5.08 13.97
CA GLU A 115 0.91 -4.21 13.52
C GLU A 115 2.20 -5.01 13.32
N LYS A 116 2.56 -5.85 14.27
CA LYS A 116 3.74 -6.71 14.19
C LYS A 116 3.65 -7.64 12.98
N LYS A 117 2.49 -8.26 12.78
CA LYS A 117 2.28 -9.18 11.65
C LYS A 117 2.41 -8.46 10.32
N VAL A 118 1.81 -7.28 10.18
CA VAL A 118 1.88 -6.49 8.96
C VAL A 118 3.33 -6.09 8.68
N ALA A 119 4.05 -5.61 9.69
CA ALA A 119 5.45 -5.22 9.55
C ALA A 119 6.32 -6.42 9.12
N GLU A 120 6.11 -7.59 9.70
CA GLU A 120 6.85 -8.80 9.33
C GLU A 120 6.58 -9.20 7.87
N LEU A 121 5.33 -9.14 7.44
CA LEU A 121 4.95 -9.46 6.05
C LEU A 121 5.57 -8.49 5.06
N VAL A 122 5.52 -7.20 5.34
CA VAL A 122 6.10 -6.17 4.48
C VAL A 122 7.61 -6.33 4.40
N LYS A 123 8.27 -6.56 5.53
CA LYS A 123 9.71 -6.78 5.58
C LYS A 123 10.13 -8.00 4.75
N ALA A 124 9.40 -9.09 4.88
CA ALA A 124 9.64 -10.29 4.07
C ALA A 124 9.42 -10.03 2.58
N ALA A 125 8.38 -9.27 2.25
CA ALA A 125 8.00 -9.00 0.87
C ALA A 125 9.08 -8.26 0.08
N ILE A 126 9.87 -7.43 0.75
CA ILE A 126 10.93 -6.62 0.13
C ILE A 126 12.33 -7.21 0.28
N SER A 127 12.48 -8.31 0.97
CA SER A 127 13.80 -8.93 1.21
C SER A 127 14.32 -9.74 0.02
#